data_0539259a390b9b84f7f84f1eb96b4e96
#
_entry.id   0539259a390b9b84f7f84f1eb96b4e96
#
_cell.length_a   1.000
_cell.length_b   1.000
_cell.length_c   1.000
_cell.angle_alpha   90.00
_cell.angle_beta   90.00
_cell.angle_gamma   90.00
#
_symmetry.space_group_name_H-M   'P 1'
#
loop_
_entity.id
_entity.type
_entity.pdbx_description
1 polymer ?
#
loop_
_entity_poly.entity_id
_entity_poly.type
_entity_poly.pdbx_seq_one_letter_code
_entity_poly.pdbx_strand_id
1 'polypeptide(L)'
;MQLIDEAVENGARLKKACERIGITERTFYRWKRLNKEHQSFEDRRAYAEHSNPANKLTPEERQKVLETVNEERFASMPPSEIVPTLADEGEYIASESTMYRILREEAMQNHRGRSQQPGKHGKSTSYSATAPNQVWTWDITYLNGPAKGLFFFLYLIIDLFSRDIVGWEVWEEESAEHASELIRQTCLSQRRLTTTPLVLHSDNGSPMKGATMLETLYALGITPSNSRPRVSNDNPYSESIFKTLKYRPNYQPKGFATLEEARAWCQKFVNWYRFEHHHSGIKFLLPSERHSGKSEEILEKRHAVYELAKAVHPERWNGRKTRNWSNIDKVFLNPDREYKETAVSTITEKTTKASL
;
A
#
# COMPACT_ATOMS: atom_id res chain seq x y z
N MET A 1 -2.93 45.04 3.40
CA MET A 1 -3.82 46.15 3.70
C MET A 1 -3.39 47.42 2.99
N GLN A 2 -2.15 47.85 3.09
CA GLN A 2 -1.63 49.07 2.43
C GLN A 2 -2.04 49.14 0.94
N LEU A 3 -1.82 48.09 0.19
CA LEU A 3 -2.22 48.01 -1.23
C LEU A 3 -3.72 48.24 -1.51
N ILE A 4 -4.58 47.84 -0.56
CA ILE A 4 -6.04 48.07 -0.69
C ILE A 4 -6.35 49.52 -0.34
N ASP A 5 -5.75 50.08 0.70
CA ASP A 5 -5.92 51.48 1.11
C ASP A 5 -5.43 52.40 -0.03
N GLU A 6 -4.23 52.17 -0.59
CA GLU A 6 -3.70 52.90 -1.76
C GLU A 6 -4.60 52.81 -3.01
N ALA A 7 -5.13 51.62 -3.30
CA ALA A 7 -6.03 51.46 -4.42
C ALA A 7 -7.33 52.25 -4.23
N VAL A 8 -7.88 52.32 -3.01
CA VAL A 8 -9.09 53.04 -2.69
C VAL A 8 -8.84 54.57 -2.72
N GLU A 9 -7.70 55.01 -2.21
CA GLU A 9 -7.27 56.44 -2.26
C GLU A 9 -7.11 56.87 -3.72
N ASN A 10 -6.66 56.00 -4.62
CA ASN A 10 -6.59 56.23 -6.07
C ASN A 10 -7.91 55.99 -6.83
N GLY A 11 -9.04 55.93 -6.13
CA GLY A 11 -10.39 55.88 -6.70
C GLY A 11 -10.95 54.50 -7.03
N ALA A 12 -10.28 53.40 -6.62
CA ALA A 12 -10.84 52.08 -6.80
C ALA A 12 -11.95 51.78 -5.78
N ARG A 13 -12.98 51.03 -6.20
CA ARG A 13 -14.03 50.57 -5.26
C ARG A 13 -13.45 49.52 -4.34
N LEU A 14 -13.60 49.67 -3.00
CA LEU A 14 -13.10 48.77 -1.98
C LEU A 14 -13.39 47.29 -2.28
N LYS A 15 -14.62 47.01 -2.71
CA LYS A 15 -15.03 45.64 -3.06
C LYS A 15 -14.13 45.03 -4.14
N LYS A 16 -13.87 45.77 -5.22
CA LYS A 16 -13.01 45.30 -6.32
C LYS A 16 -11.54 45.16 -5.89
N ALA A 17 -11.05 46.06 -5.05
CA ALA A 17 -9.69 45.97 -4.51
C ALA A 17 -9.52 44.74 -3.62
N CYS A 18 -10.50 44.46 -2.75
CA CYS A 18 -10.52 43.24 -1.92
C CYS A 18 -10.60 41.95 -2.76
N GLU A 19 -11.49 41.91 -3.73
CA GLU A 19 -11.64 40.75 -4.65
C GLU A 19 -10.33 40.44 -5.41
N ARG A 20 -9.60 41.47 -5.82
CA ARG A 20 -8.33 41.31 -6.54
C ARG A 20 -7.24 40.67 -5.68
N ILE A 21 -7.27 40.87 -4.37
CA ILE A 21 -6.34 40.28 -3.39
C ILE A 21 -6.88 38.96 -2.79
N GLY A 22 -8.09 38.56 -3.16
CA GLY A 22 -8.69 37.30 -2.69
C GLY A 22 -9.26 37.35 -1.29
N ILE A 23 -9.66 38.55 -0.78
CA ILE A 23 -10.29 38.71 0.53
C ILE A 23 -11.68 39.36 0.40
N THR A 24 -12.50 39.23 1.44
CA THR A 24 -13.78 39.92 1.53
C THR A 24 -13.64 41.26 2.19
N GLU A 25 -14.54 42.25 1.90
CA GLU A 25 -14.60 43.55 2.61
C GLU A 25 -14.72 43.37 4.12
N ARG A 26 -15.47 42.34 4.59
CA ARG A 26 -15.60 41.99 5.99
C ARG A 26 -14.25 41.60 6.60
N THR A 27 -13.41 40.88 5.88
CA THR A 27 -12.06 40.53 6.30
C THR A 27 -11.16 41.75 6.39
N PHE A 28 -11.26 42.65 5.39
CA PHE A 28 -10.52 43.93 5.39
C PHE A 28 -10.89 44.82 6.60
N TYR A 29 -12.19 45.04 6.85
CA TYR A 29 -12.62 45.84 8.01
C TYR A 29 -12.25 45.18 9.34
N ARG A 30 -12.30 43.88 9.47
CA ARG A 30 -11.84 43.15 10.64
C ARG A 30 -10.35 43.39 10.89
N TRP A 31 -9.53 43.29 9.86
CA TRP A 31 -8.10 43.56 9.96
C TRP A 31 -7.80 45.02 10.28
N LYS A 32 -8.52 45.95 9.69
CA LYS A 32 -8.37 47.40 9.96
C LYS A 32 -8.70 47.71 11.41
N ARG A 33 -9.74 47.08 11.97
CA ARG A 33 -10.08 47.23 13.41
C ARG A 33 -9.00 46.62 14.28
N LEU A 34 -8.54 45.40 14.01
CA LEU A 34 -7.47 44.75 14.80
C LEU A 34 -6.17 45.54 14.78
N ASN A 35 -5.80 46.11 13.64
CA ASN A 35 -4.61 46.96 13.53
C ASN A 35 -4.76 48.25 14.37
N LYS A 36 -5.95 48.85 14.39
CA LYS A 36 -6.23 50.05 15.19
C LYS A 36 -6.23 49.77 16.68
N GLU A 37 -6.75 48.60 17.09
CA GLU A 37 -6.83 48.20 18.50
C GLU A 37 -5.49 47.70 19.06
N HIS A 38 -4.69 47.04 18.27
CA HIS A 38 -3.53 46.26 18.73
C HIS A 38 -2.18 46.61 18.08
N GLN A 39 -2.18 47.46 17.07
CA GLN A 39 -1.00 47.83 16.26
C GLN A 39 -0.23 46.61 15.66
N SER A 40 -0.89 45.47 15.52
CA SER A 40 -0.30 44.23 15.02
C SER A 40 -1.32 43.44 14.17
N PHE A 41 -0.81 42.75 13.13
CA PHE A 41 -1.56 41.85 12.29
C PHE A 41 -1.35 40.37 12.66
N GLU A 42 -0.66 40.08 13.74
CA GLU A 42 -0.41 38.73 14.18
C GLU A 42 -1.71 37.99 14.55
N ASP A 43 -1.81 36.74 14.15
CA ASP A 43 -2.92 35.84 14.50
C ASP A 43 -2.78 35.42 15.98
N ARG A 44 -3.49 36.16 16.86
CA ARG A 44 -3.46 35.91 18.30
C ARG A 44 -4.21 34.64 18.73
N ARG A 45 -4.87 33.93 17.83
CA ARG A 45 -5.54 32.65 18.18
C ARG A 45 -4.58 31.63 18.75
N ALA A 46 -3.31 31.66 18.30
CA ALA A 46 -2.25 30.79 18.82
C ALA A 46 -1.86 31.10 20.28
N TYR A 47 -2.09 32.35 20.73
CA TYR A 47 -1.75 32.83 22.07
C TYR A 47 -2.97 33.09 22.96
N ALA A 48 -4.18 32.75 22.45
CA ALA A 48 -5.39 32.92 23.23
C ALA A 48 -5.39 31.93 24.41
N GLU A 49 -5.54 32.46 25.62
CA GLU A 49 -5.79 31.63 26.78
C GLU A 49 -7.16 30.96 26.61
N HIS A 50 -7.13 29.66 26.39
CA HIS A 50 -8.35 28.87 26.37
C HIS A 50 -8.73 28.50 27.80
N SER A 51 -9.96 28.75 28.17
CA SER A 51 -10.49 28.27 29.46
C SER A 51 -10.30 26.75 29.53
N ASN A 52 -9.82 26.26 30.67
CA ASN A 52 -9.69 24.82 30.88
C ASN A 52 -11.08 24.17 30.77
N PRO A 53 -11.26 23.18 29.88
CA PRO A 53 -12.50 22.43 29.81
C PRO A 53 -12.83 21.79 31.17
N ALA A 54 -14.10 21.76 31.54
CA ALA A 54 -14.55 21.18 32.82
C ALA A 54 -14.17 19.69 33.01
N ASN A 55 -13.90 18.99 31.92
CA ASN A 55 -13.49 17.57 31.91
C ASN A 55 -11.96 17.37 31.83
N LYS A 56 -11.17 18.44 31.99
CA LYS A 56 -9.72 18.33 32.04
C LYS A 56 -9.30 17.81 33.41
N LEU A 57 -8.46 16.78 33.43
CA LEU A 57 -7.88 16.27 34.67
C LEU A 57 -7.10 17.38 35.41
N THR A 58 -7.23 17.38 36.75
CA THR A 58 -6.40 18.25 37.60
C THR A 58 -4.94 17.79 37.56
N PRO A 59 -3.99 18.63 37.97
CA PRO A 59 -2.58 18.23 38.08
C PRO A 59 -2.38 17.00 38.96
N GLU A 60 -3.15 16.87 40.04
CA GLU A 60 -3.11 15.78 41.01
C GLU A 60 -3.60 14.47 40.34
N GLU A 61 -4.72 14.53 39.62
CA GLU A 61 -5.25 13.37 38.87
C GLU A 61 -4.29 12.95 37.75
N ARG A 62 -3.65 13.91 37.07
CA ARG A 62 -2.62 13.60 36.07
C ARG A 62 -1.41 12.92 36.70
N GLN A 63 -0.96 13.39 37.87
CA GLN A 63 0.13 12.77 38.58
C GLN A 63 -0.22 11.34 39.02
N LYS A 64 -1.44 11.14 39.50
CA LYS A 64 -1.95 9.79 39.86
C LYS A 64 -1.92 8.83 38.67
N VAL A 65 -2.27 9.28 37.46
CA VAL A 65 -2.15 8.48 36.25
C VAL A 65 -0.69 8.05 36.01
N LEU A 66 0.26 8.99 36.13
CA LEU A 66 1.68 8.71 35.92
C LEU A 66 2.24 7.72 36.99
N GLU A 67 1.86 7.87 38.21
CA GLU A 67 2.25 6.97 39.30
C GLU A 67 1.73 5.55 39.04
N THR A 68 0.44 5.43 38.75
CA THR A 68 -0.22 4.15 38.49
C THR A 68 0.41 3.40 37.29
N VAL A 69 0.63 4.08 36.17
CA VAL A 69 1.20 3.40 34.99
C VAL A 69 2.68 3.01 35.16
N ASN A 70 3.36 3.55 36.17
CA ASN A 70 4.74 3.22 36.52
C ASN A 70 4.84 2.22 37.68
N GLU A 71 3.75 1.77 38.25
CA GLU A 71 3.77 0.65 39.21
C GLU A 71 4.37 -0.59 38.56
N GLU A 72 5.12 -1.36 39.32
CA GLU A 72 5.79 -2.56 38.81
C GLU A 72 4.84 -3.54 38.11
N ARG A 73 3.61 -3.68 38.64
CA ARG A 73 2.56 -4.56 38.07
C ARG A 73 2.04 -4.06 36.72
N PHE A 74 2.08 -2.75 36.47
CA PHE A 74 1.58 -2.13 35.24
C PHE A 74 2.68 -1.72 34.27
N ALA A 75 3.94 -1.82 34.65
CA ALA A 75 5.08 -1.36 33.86
C ALA A 75 5.16 -1.95 32.44
N SER A 76 4.65 -3.17 32.23
CA SER A 76 4.60 -3.85 30.94
C SER A 76 3.23 -3.83 30.25
N MET A 77 2.19 -3.31 30.91
CA MET A 77 0.81 -3.30 30.41
C MET A 77 0.49 -2.03 29.64
N PRO A 78 -0.26 -2.11 28.52
CA PRO A 78 -0.78 -0.93 27.87
C PRO A 78 -1.99 -0.34 28.64
N PRO A 79 -2.32 0.94 28.49
CA PRO A 79 -3.51 1.55 29.10
C PRO A 79 -4.81 0.80 28.83
N SER A 80 -4.95 0.12 27.70
CA SER A 80 -6.11 -0.73 27.36
C SER A 80 -6.29 -1.95 28.25
N GLU A 81 -5.24 -2.36 28.97
CA GLU A 81 -5.28 -3.45 29.96
C GLU A 81 -5.33 -2.87 31.38
N ILE A 82 -4.63 -1.74 31.63
CA ILE A 82 -4.59 -1.09 32.95
C ILE A 82 -5.98 -0.61 33.38
N VAL A 83 -6.70 0.08 32.50
CA VAL A 83 -8.03 0.66 32.85
C VAL A 83 -9.05 -0.39 33.24
N PRO A 84 -9.24 -1.51 32.51
CA PRO A 84 -10.12 -2.60 32.95
C PRO A 84 -9.66 -3.24 34.25
N THR A 85 -8.35 -3.46 34.42
CA THR A 85 -7.80 -4.05 35.65
C THR A 85 -8.08 -3.19 36.88
N LEU A 86 -7.91 -1.88 36.78
CA LEU A 86 -8.29 -0.94 37.86
C LEU A 86 -9.80 -0.95 38.11
N ALA A 87 -10.61 -1.04 37.06
CA ALA A 87 -12.06 -1.11 37.19
C ALA A 87 -12.52 -2.40 37.92
N ASP A 88 -11.86 -3.52 37.70
CA ASP A 88 -12.10 -4.77 38.43
C ASP A 88 -11.74 -4.65 39.90
N GLU A 89 -10.76 -3.80 40.23
CA GLU A 89 -10.37 -3.44 41.60
C GLU A 89 -11.28 -2.37 42.22
N GLY A 90 -12.28 -1.86 41.46
CA GLY A 90 -13.22 -0.84 41.92
C GLY A 90 -12.66 0.59 41.76
N GLU A 91 -11.58 0.79 41.05
CA GLU A 91 -10.93 2.08 40.84
C GLU A 91 -11.06 2.57 39.40
N TYR A 92 -11.38 3.86 39.24
CA TYR A 92 -11.38 4.52 37.93
C TYR A 92 -10.63 5.85 38.01
N ILE A 93 -9.53 5.99 37.31
CA ILE A 93 -8.67 7.20 37.34
C ILE A 93 -8.91 8.04 36.07
N ALA A 94 -8.81 7.44 34.90
CA ALA A 94 -8.98 8.10 33.64
C ALA A 94 -9.34 7.10 32.53
N SER A 95 -9.88 7.61 31.41
CA SER A 95 -10.11 6.76 30.23
C SER A 95 -8.79 6.35 29.57
N GLU A 96 -8.81 5.22 28.85
CA GLU A 96 -7.67 4.74 28.06
C GLU A 96 -7.09 5.83 27.17
N SER A 97 -7.94 6.55 26.43
CA SER A 97 -7.53 7.65 25.54
C SER A 97 -6.81 8.76 26.28
N THR A 98 -7.24 9.08 27.51
CA THR A 98 -6.59 10.10 28.33
C THR A 98 -5.25 9.61 28.83
N MET A 99 -5.13 8.36 29.28
CA MET A 99 -3.84 7.78 29.68
C MET A 99 -2.86 7.75 28.50
N TYR A 100 -3.28 7.32 27.32
CA TYR A 100 -2.43 7.36 26.12
C TYR A 100 -1.96 8.77 25.76
N ARG A 101 -2.82 9.79 25.91
CA ARG A 101 -2.45 11.18 25.66
C ARG A 101 -1.40 11.67 26.66
N ILE A 102 -1.57 11.42 27.96
CA ILE A 102 -0.62 11.78 29.00
C ILE A 102 0.73 11.11 28.76
N LEU A 103 0.74 9.80 28.49
CA LEU A 103 1.97 9.07 28.19
C LEU A 103 2.70 9.59 26.95
N ARG A 104 1.96 10.09 25.96
CA ARG A 104 2.55 10.71 24.76
C ARG A 104 3.18 12.06 25.08
N GLU A 105 2.51 12.89 25.86
CA GLU A 105 2.99 14.20 26.30
C GLU A 105 4.29 14.05 27.12
N GLU A 106 4.38 13.01 27.96
CA GLU A 106 5.57 12.70 28.77
C GLU A 106 6.64 11.87 28.02
N ALA A 107 6.49 11.66 26.71
CA ALA A 107 7.36 10.83 25.89
C ALA A 107 7.52 9.37 26.40
N MET A 108 6.54 8.87 27.15
CA MET A 108 6.53 7.55 27.78
C MET A 108 5.82 6.48 26.92
N GLN A 109 5.39 6.79 25.70
CA GLN A 109 4.80 5.85 24.74
C GLN A 109 5.88 5.00 24.04
N ASN A 110 6.79 4.44 24.78
CA ASN A 110 7.74 3.47 24.27
C ASN A 110 7.21 2.06 24.50
N HIS A 111 7.73 1.09 23.72
CA HIS A 111 7.40 -0.31 23.92
C HIS A 111 7.65 -0.72 25.38
N ARG A 112 6.58 -1.06 26.09
CA ARG A 112 6.63 -1.62 27.43
C ARG A 112 6.80 -3.14 27.27
N GLY A 113 7.88 -3.69 27.79
CA GLY A 113 8.22 -5.10 27.69
C GLY A 113 9.39 -5.39 26.73
N ARG A 114 9.55 -6.67 26.32
CA ARG A 114 10.65 -7.14 25.46
C ARG A 114 10.53 -6.82 23.97
N SER A 115 9.50 -6.07 23.54
CA SER A 115 9.35 -5.67 22.15
C SER A 115 10.45 -4.68 21.77
N GLN A 116 11.18 -5.01 20.72
CA GLN A 116 12.19 -4.10 20.16
C GLN A 116 11.48 -2.90 19.51
N GLN A 117 12.07 -1.72 19.64
CA GLN A 117 11.60 -0.55 18.86
C GLN A 117 11.54 -0.91 17.38
N PRO A 118 10.52 -0.42 16.63
CA PRO A 118 10.51 -0.59 15.19
C PRO A 118 11.82 -0.09 14.60
N GLY A 119 12.60 -0.97 14.00
CA GLY A 119 13.84 -0.59 13.32
C GLY A 119 13.53 0.44 12.23
N LYS A 120 14.41 1.41 12.04
CA LYS A 120 14.34 2.30 10.87
C LYS A 120 14.65 1.44 9.64
N HIS A 121 13.61 1.01 8.93
CA HIS A 121 13.78 0.31 7.67
C HIS A 121 14.30 1.29 6.62
N GLY A 122 15.36 0.91 5.88
CA GLY A 122 15.85 1.66 4.72
C GLY A 122 14.74 1.86 3.66
N LYS A 123 15.01 2.70 2.65
CA LYS A 123 14.07 2.84 1.52
C LYS A 123 13.89 1.49 0.82
N SER A 124 12.66 1.16 0.41
CA SER A 124 12.39 -0.02 -0.42
C SER A 124 13.00 0.20 -1.81
N THR A 125 13.52 -0.87 -2.40
CA THR A 125 13.94 -0.81 -3.81
C THR A 125 12.68 -0.73 -4.68
N SER A 126 12.56 0.33 -5.48
CA SER A 126 11.45 0.57 -6.38
C SER A 126 11.81 0.15 -7.80
N TYR A 127 10.95 -0.62 -8.44
CA TYR A 127 11.08 -1.00 -9.84
C TYR A 127 9.79 -0.69 -10.59
N SER A 128 9.90 -0.51 -11.90
CA SER A 128 8.75 -0.36 -12.78
C SER A 128 8.89 -1.20 -14.03
N ALA A 129 7.77 -1.71 -14.51
CA ALA A 129 7.69 -2.45 -15.77
C ALA A 129 6.68 -1.78 -16.71
N THR A 130 7.06 -1.66 -17.96
CA THR A 130 6.24 -1.13 -19.08
C THR A 130 5.92 -2.20 -20.12
N ALA A 131 6.55 -3.36 -20.00
CA ALA A 131 6.35 -4.51 -20.87
C ALA A 131 6.58 -5.81 -20.08
N PRO A 132 6.11 -6.96 -20.59
CA PRO A 132 6.43 -8.26 -20.03
C PRO A 132 7.94 -8.54 -19.98
N ASN A 133 8.35 -9.37 -19.04
CA ASN A 133 9.72 -9.85 -18.88
C ASN A 133 10.78 -8.76 -18.56
N GLN A 134 10.36 -7.64 -17.96
CA GLN A 134 11.27 -6.62 -17.41
C GLN A 134 11.51 -6.79 -15.91
N VAL A 135 10.49 -7.17 -15.16
CA VAL A 135 10.56 -7.42 -13.72
C VAL A 135 9.73 -8.65 -13.40
N TRP A 136 10.38 -9.63 -12.81
CA TRP A 136 9.70 -10.78 -12.22
C TRP A 136 9.72 -10.69 -10.70
N THR A 137 8.66 -11.13 -10.06
CA THR A 137 8.62 -11.38 -8.62
C THR A 137 8.48 -12.86 -8.38
N TRP A 138 9.17 -13.40 -7.39
CA TRP A 138 9.05 -14.80 -7.06
C TRP A 138 9.07 -15.04 -5.56
N ASP A 139 8.51 -16.15 -5.18
CA ASP A 139 8.40 -16.56 -3.79
C ASP A 139 8.06 -18.05 -3.70
N ILE A 140 8.23 -18.62 -2.50
CA ILE A 140 7.91 -20.01 -2.20
C ILE A 140 6.78 -20.03 -1.18
N THR A 141 5.80 -20.91 -1.41
CA THR A 141 4.74 -21.14 -0.43
C THR A 141 4.59 -22.61 -0.09
N TYR A 142 4.23 -22.88 1.16
CA TYR A 142 3.96 -24.23 1.67
C TYR A 142 2.57 -24.70 1.23
N LEU A 143 2.52 -25.91 0.72
CA LEU A 143 1.31 -26.70 0.49
C LEU A 143 1.27 -27.81 1.53
N ASN A 144 0.16 -27.99 2.22
CA ASN A 144 0.05 -29.05 3.22
C ASN A 144 0.26 -30.42 2.58
N GLY A 145 1.12 -31.22 3.20
CA GLY A 145 1.40 -32.59 2.80
C GLY A 145 0.45 -33.60 3.46
N PRO A 146 0.76 -34.92 3.35
CA PRO A 146 -0.13 -35.99 3.80
C PRO A 146 -0.30 -36.07 5.32
N ALA A 147 0.64 -35.51 6.09
CA ALA A 147 0.58 -35.50 7.53
C ALA A 147 0.95 -34.12 8.10
N LYS A 148 0.47 -33.82 9.30
CA LYS A 148 0.76 -32.56 9.98
C LYS A 148 2.28 -32.37 10.17
N GLY A 149 2.78 -31.25 9.66
CA GLY A 149 4.21 -30.93 9.71
C GLY A 149 4.99 -31.36 8.45
N LEU A 150 4.38 -32.09 7.53
CA LEU A 150 4.94 -32.35 6.20
C LEU A 150 4.35 -31.36 5.21
N PHE A 151 5.22 -30.84 4.34
CA PHE A 151 4.83 -29.83 3.34
C PHE A 151 5.48 -30.15 2.01
N PHE A 152 4.79 -29.74 0.94
CA PHE A 152 5.38 -29.54 -0.38
C PHE A 152 5.60 -28.05 -0.58
N PHE A 153 6.53 -27.68 -1.44
CA PHE A 153 6.98 -26.31 -1.63
C PHE A 153 6.69 -25.88 -3.06
N LEU A 154 5.73 -24.97 -3.21
CA LEU A 154 5.42 -24.38 -4.50
C LEU A 154 6.28 -23.15 -4.71
N TYR A 155 7.17 -23.19 -5.67
CA TYR A 155 7.94 -22.09 -6.21
C TYR A 155 7.14 -21.45 -7.34
N LEU A 156 7.02 -20.13 -7.33
CA LEU A 156 6.18 -19.43 -8.29
C LEU A 156 6.80 -18.10 -8.70
N ILE A 157 6.90 -17.88 -10.01
CA ILE A 157 7.43 -16.67 -10.62
C ILE A 157 6.32 -15.96 -11.37
N ILE A 158 6.14 -14.67 -11.08
CA ILE A 158 5.11 -13.82 -11.68
C ILE A 158 5.78 -12.69 -12.43
N ASP A 159 5.31 -12.42 -13.63
CA ASP A 159 5.65 -11.20 -14.36
C ASP A 159 4.92 -9.99 -13.78
N LEU A 160 5.67 -8.97 -13.38
CA LEU A 160 5.13 -7.77 -12.72
C LEU A 160 4.14 -7.01 -13.61
N PHE A 161 4.42 -6.90 -14.91
CA PHE A 161 3.59 -6.13 -15.84
C PHE A 161 2.28 -6.81 -16.16
N SER A 162 2.34 -8.07 -16.54
CA SER A 162 1.18 -8.84 -17.01
C SER A 162 0.41 -9.55 -15.92
N ARG A 163 1.00 -9.77 -14.75
CA ARG A 163 0.50 -10.65 -13.68
C ARG A 163 0.50 -12.13 -14.08
N ASP A 164 1.10 -12.49 -15.21
CA ASP A 164 1.14 -13.88 -15.65
C ASP A 164 2.11 -14.71 -14.81
N ILE A 165 1.75 -15.96 -14.58
CA ILE A 165 2.65 -16.94 -13.98
C ILE A 165 3.57 -17.43 -15.08
N VAL A 166 4.82 -17.00 -15.06
CA VAL A 166 5.82 -17.31 -16.08
C VAL A 166 6.63 -18.56 -15.75
N GLY A 167 6.70 -18.93 -14.48
CA GLY A 167 7.35 -20.15 -14.01
C GLY A 167 6.75 -20.66 -12.70
N TRP A 168 6.70 -21.97 -12.56
CA TRP A 168 6.29 -22.61 -11.31
C TRP A 168 6.74 -24.07 -11.28
N GLU A 169 6.95 -24.60 -10.08
CA GLU A 169 7.19 -26.03 -9.85
C GLU A 169 6.93 -26.34 -8.37
N VAL A 170 6.68 -27.62 -8.08
CA VAL A 170 6.49 -28.12 -6.70
C VAL A 170 7.57 -29.13 -6.36
N TRP A 171 8.23 -28.94 -5.21
CA TRP A 171 9.23 -29.86 -4.70
C TRP A 171 8.94 -30.28 -3.25
N GLU A 172 9.68 -31.27 -2.75
CA GLU A 172 9.58 -31.77 -1.40
C GLU A 172 10.44 -31.00 -0.41
N GLU A 173 11.35 -30.14 -0.90
CA GLU A 173 12.25 -29.33 -0.08
C GLU A 173 12.51 -27.95 -0.67
N GLU A 174 13.00 -27.04 0.15
CA GLU A 174 13.50 -25.75 -0.30
C GLU A 174 15.01 -25.84 -0.57
N SER A 175 15.42 -25.56 -1.82
CA SER A 175 16.84 -25.52 -2.19
C SER A 175 17.14 -24.42 -3.22
N ALA A 176 18.39 -23.95 -3.23
CA ALA A 176 18.88 -22.98 -4.22
C ALA A 176 19.03 -23.64 -5.60
N GLU A 177 19.27 -24.94 -5.64
CA GLU A 177 19.36 -25.75 -6.85
C GLU A 177 18.02 -25.80 -7.58
N HIS A 178 16.92 -26.09 -6.86
CA HIS A 178 15.56 -26.07 -7.39
C HIS A 178 15.18 -24.68 -7.90
N ALA A 179 15.51 -23.63 -7.14
CA ALA A 179 15.29 -22.25 -7.57
C ALA A 179 16.05 -21.94 -8.87
N SER A 180 17.32 -22.35 -8.95
CA SER A 180 18.17 -22.15 -10.15
C SER A 180 17.64 -22.90 -11.37
N GLU A 181 17.16 -24.13 -11.18
CA GLU A 181 16.58 -24.94 -12.25
C GLU A 181 15.29 -24.28 -12.77
N LEU A 182 14.38 -23.88 -11.87
CA LEU A 182 13.16 -23.18 -12.25
C LEU A 182 13.43 -21.91 -13.05
N ILE A 183 14.42 -21.08 -12.64
CA ILE A 183 14.79 -19.85 -13.36
C ILE A 183 15.29 -20.16 -14.75
N ARG A 184 16.17 -21.17 -14.91
CA ARG A 184 16.66 -21.60 -16.25
C ARG A 184 15.52 -22.03 -17.16
N GLN A 185 14.61 -22.87 -16.65
CA GLN A 185 13.43 -23.34 -17.38
C GLN A 185 12.49 -22.20 -17.75
N THR A 186 12.27 -21.26 -16.82
CA THR A 186 11.46 -20.07 -17.07
C THR A 186 12.06 -19.19 -18.15
N CYS A 187 13.37 -18.92 -18.12
CA CYS A 187 14.05 -18.16 -19.17
C CYS A 187 13.92 -18.80 -20.54
N LEU A 188 14.04 -20.13 -20.63
CA LEU A 188 13.87 -20.89 -21.87
C LEU A 188 12.42 -20.81 -22.37
N SER A 189 11.45 -21.04 -21.50
CA SER A 189 10.02 -20.99 -21.88
C SER A 189 9.58 -19.62 -22.34
N GLN A 190 10.14 -18.55 -21.75
CA GLN A 190 9.88 -17.16 -22.12
C GLN A 190 10.75 -16.69 -23.32
N ARG A 191 11.56 -17.56 -23.90
CA ARG A 191 12.49 -17.27 -25.01
C ARG A 191 13.33 -16.01 -24.75
N ARG A 192 13.73 -15.85 -23.49
CA ARG A 192 14.44 -14.65 -23.03
C ARG A 192 15.88 -14.64 -23.54
N LEU A 193 16.30 -13.50 -24.10
CA LEU A 193 17.70 -13.26 -24.45
C LEU A 193 18.45 -12.73 -23.23
N THR A 194 19.69 -13.16 -23.01
CA THR A 194 20.54 -12.71 -21.88
C THR A 194 20.85 -11.22 -21.93
N THR A 195 20.78 -10.61 -23.12
CA THR A 195 21.01 -9.18 -23.34
C THR A 195 19.81 -8.29 -22.94
N THR A 196 18.62 -8.88 -22.73
CA THR A 196 17.43 -8.11 -22.31
C THR A 196 17.47 -7.92 -20.81
N PRO A 197 17.48 -6.67 -20.28
CA PRO A 197 17.46 -6.43 -18.84
C PRO A 197 16.25 -7.07 -18.17
N LEU A 198 16.48 -7.84 -17.11
CA LEU A 198 15.46 -8.43 -16.27
C LEU A 198 15.85 -8.30 -14.82
N VAL A 199 14.94 -7.85 -13.99
CA VAL A 199 15.07 -7.86 -12.53
C VAL A 199 14.27 -9.01 -11.96
N LEU A 200 14.86 -9.81 -11.09
CA LEU A 200 14.16 -10.80 -10.29
C LEU A 200 14.11 -10.33 -8.84
N HIS A 201 12.91 -9.98 -8.40
CA HIS A 201 12.66 -9.54 -7.03
C HIS A 201 12.11 -10.69 -6.18
N SER A 202 12.69 -10.84 -4.98
CA SER A 202 12.32 -11.89 -4.02
C SER A 202 12.27 -11.35 -2.59
N ASP A 203 11.80 -12.17 -1.68
CA ASP A 203 12.03 -11.95 -0.27
C ASP A 203 13.49 -12.27 0.13
N ASN A 204 13.76 -12.40 1.43
CA ASN A 204 15.11 -12.70 1.95
C ASN A 204 15.29 -14.17 2.31
N GLY A 205 14.52 -15.08 1.73
CA GLY A 205 14.60 -16.52 1.97
C GLY A 205 15.98 -17.11 1.66
N SER A 206 16.31 -18.21 2.32
CA SER A 206 17.60 -18.90 2.14
C SER A 206 17.85 -19.34 0.68
N PRO A 207 16.88 -19.95 -0.04
CA PRO A 207 17.09 -20.36 -1.43
C PRO A 207 17.40 -19.18 -2.36
N MET A 208 16.94 -17.98 -2.00
CA MET A 208 17.06 -16.76 -2.81
C MET A 208 18.44 -16.12 -2.75
N LYS A 209 19.20 -16.43 -1.68
CA LYS A 209 20.56 -15.90 -1.42
C LYS A 209 21.66 -16.95 -1.60
N GLY A 210 21.32 -18.17 -1.95
CA GLY A 210 22.28 -19.24 -2.19
C GLY A 210 23.26 -18.87 -3.29
N ALA A 211 24.55 -19.25 -3.13
CA ALA A 211 25.59 -18.97 -4.10
C ALA A 211 25.22 -19.51 -5.49
N THR A 212 24.72 -20.74 -5.56
CA THR A 212 24.23 -21.40 -6.81
C THR A 212 23.16 -20.56 -7.52
N MET A 213 22.23 -20.00 -6.75
CA MET A 213 21.18 -19.13 -7.30
C MET A 213 21.76 -17.85 -7.86
N LEU A 214 22.62 -17.16 -7.12
CA LEU A 214 23.26 -15.90 -7.57
C LEU A 214 24.12 -16.13 -8.80
N GLU A 215 24.94 -17.19 -8.85
CA GLU A 215 25.71 -17.57 -10.03
C GLU A 215 24.82 -17.78 -11.26
N THR A 216 23.70 -18.49 -11.08
CA THR A 216 22.72 -18.70 -12.15
C THR A 216 22.12 -17.39 -12.65
N LEU A 217 21.76 -16.47 -11.77
CA LEU A 217 21.22 -15.17 -12.15
C LEU A 217 22.24 -14.35 -12.94
N TYR A 218 23.49 -14.31 -12.49
CA TYR A 218 24.57 -13.62 -13.22
C TYR A 218 24.83 -14.23 -14.59
N ALA A 219 24.89 -15.56 -14.70
CA ALA A 219 25.07 -16.26 -15.97
C ALA A 219 23.93 -15.99 -16.96
N LEU A 220 22.71 -15.79 -16.46
CA LEU A 220 21.53 -15.46 -17.27
C LEU A 220 21.34 -13.95 -17.50
N GLY A 221 22.21 -13.08 -16.99
CA GLY A 221 22.08 -11.63 -17.10
C GLY A 221 20.83 -11.10 -16.37
N ILE A 222 20.49 -11.68 -15.23
CA ILE A 222 19.33 -11.27 -14.39
C ILE A 222 19.88 -10.49 -13.18
N THR A 223 19.29 -9.33 -12.93
CA THR A 223 19.64 -8.52 -11.76
C THR A 223 18.84 -9.01 -10.53
N PRO A 224 19.51 -9.53 -9.49
CA PRO A 224 18.80 -9.90 -8.26
C PRO A 224 18.38 -8.66 -7.49
N SER A 225 17.21 -8.73 -6.88
CA SER A 225 16.67 -7.72 -5.97
C SER A 225 15.98 -8.40 -4.80
N ASN A 226 16.19 -7.90 -3.59
CA ASN A 226 15.59 -8.48 -2.40
C ASN A 226 14.75 -7.45 -1.64
N SER A 227 13.72 -7.94 -0.97
CA SER A 227 12.92 -7.19 0.01
C SER A 227 13.79 -6.71 1.16
N ARG A 228 13.35 -5.66 1.85
CA ARG A 228 14.03 -5.23 3.08
C ARG A 228 13.93 -6.32 4.15
N PRO A 229 14.96 -6.52 4.97
CA PRO A 229 14.91 -7.51 6.04
C PRO A 229 13.71 -7.28 6.98
N ARG A 230 12.93 -8.32 7.25
CA ARG A 230 11.75 -8.31 8.14
C ARG A 230 10.61 -7.39 7.68
N VAL A 231 10.50 -7.11 6.39
CA VAL A 231 9.39 -6.35 5.80
C VAL A 231 8.68 -7.23 4.80
N SER A 232 7.52 -7.77 5.18
CA SER A 232 6.71 -8.64 4.31
C SER A 232 6.10 -7.89 3.12
N ASN A 233 5.72 -6.64 3.31
CA ASN A 233 4.99 -5.85 2.29
C ASN A 233 5.82 -5.46 1.05
N ASP A 234 7.07 -5.88 0.95
CA ASP A 234 7.93 -5.54 -0.18
C ASP A 234 7.74 -6.49 -1.39
N ASN A 235 7.03 -7.64 -1.22
CA ASN A 235 6.67 -8.56 -2.30
C ASN A 235 5.14 -8.81 -2.38
N PRO A 236 4.32 -7.75 -2.53
CA PRO A 236 2.86 -7.84 -2.41
C PRO A 236 2.19 -8.67 -3.51
N TYR A 237 2.85 -8.85 -4.65
CA TYR A 237 2.30 -9.58 -5.78
C TYR A 237 2.34 -11.08 -5.55
N SER A 238 3.44 -11.61 -5.03
CA SER A 238 3.56 -13.02 -4.66
C SER A 238 2.63 -13.36 -3.48
N GLU A 239 2.54 -12.48 -2.47
CA GLU A 239 1.60 -12.67 -1.35
C GLU A 239 0.13 -12.71 -1.83
N SER A 240 -0.23 -11.82 -2.76
CA SER A 240 -1.59 -11.76 -3.33
C SER A 240 -1.98 -13.03 -4.07
N ILE A 241 -1.09 -13.59 -4.89
CA ILE A 241 -1.40 -14.82 -5.63
C ILE A 241 -1.47 -16.03 -4.70
N PHE A 242 -0.61 -16.13 -3.69
CA PHE A 242 -0.68 -17.20 -2.70
C PHE A 242 -1.96 -17.14 -1.88
N LYS A 243 -2.45 -15.93 -1.56
CA LYS A 243 -3.77 -15.76 -0.98
C LYS A 243 -4.86 -16.27 -1.94
N THR A 244 -4.81 -15.88 -3.21
CA THR A 244 -5.76 -16.36 -4.23
C THR A 244 -5.74 -17.88 -4.33
N LEU A 245 -4.55 -18.50 -4.31
CA LEU A 245 -4.37 -19.95 -4.36
C LEU A 245 -5.01 -20.66 -3.15
N LYS A 246 -4.67 -20.22 -1.94
CA LYS A 246 -5.09 -20.88 -0.69
C LYS A 246 -6.57 -20.70 -0.36
N TYR A 247 -7.19 -19.62 -0.86
CA TYR A 247 -8.61 -19.33 -0.61
C TYR A 247 -9.54 -19.81 -1.74
N ARG A 248 -9.04 -20.55 -2.71
CA ARG A 248 -9.92 -21.16 -3.73
C ARG A 248 -10.81 -22.24 -3.12
N PRO A 249 -12.08 -22.34 -3.59
CA PRO A 249 -13.02 -23.33 -3.07
C PRO A 249 -12.55 -24.78 -3.24
N ASN A 250 -11.74 -25.06 -4.26
CA ASN A 250 -11.20 -26.40 -4.55
C ASN A 250 -9.79 -26.64 -3.98
N TYR A 251 -9.26 -25.71 -3.16
CA TYR A 251 -8.02 -25.97 -2.42
C TYR A 251 -8.22 -27.08 -1.40
N GLN A 252 -7.24 -27.96 -1.25
CA GLN A 252 -7.29 -29.09 -0.33
C GLN A 252 -6.74 -28.71 1.05
N PRO A 253 -7.58 -28.28 2.01
CA PRO A 253 -7.09 -27.85 3.33
C PRO A 253 -6.52 -29.00 4.17
N LYS A 254 -6.89 -30.25 3.84
CA LYS A 254 -6.35 -31.46 4.49
C LYS A 254 -4.96 -31.83 3.98
N GLY A 255 -4.50 -31.18 2.91
CA GLY A 255 -3.21 -31.45 2.27
C GLY A 255 -3.29 -32.44 1.10
N PHE A 256 -2.16 -32.57 0.42
CA PHE A 256 -1.99 -33.45 -0.75
C PHE A 256 -1.32 -34.75 -0.30
N ALA A 257 -1.77 -35.89 -0.84
CA ALA A 257 -1.23 -37.18 -0.46
C ALA A 257 0.16 -37.42 -1.06
N THR A 258 0.40 -36.92 -2.27
CA THR A 258 1.69 -37.08 -2.98
C THR A 258 2.12 -35.78 -3.66
N LEU A 259 3.39 -35.72 -4.06
CA LEU A 259 3.96 -34.62 -4.81
C LEU A 259 3.26 -34.46 -6.17
N GLU A 260 2.94 -35.58 -6.83
CA GLU A 260 2.26 -35.60 -8.13
C GLU A 260 0.84 -35.01 -8.00
N GLU A 261 0.13 -35.30 -6.92
CA GLU A 261 -1.19 -34.74 -6.67
C GLU A 261 -1.08 -33.22 -6.47
N ALA A 262 -0.11 -32.75 -5.69
CA ALA A 262 0.16 -31.34 -5.49
C ALA A 262 0.49 -30.63 -6.82
N ARG A 263 1.36 -31.22 -7.65
CA ARG A 263 1.69 -30.73 -9.00
C ARG A 263 0.47 -30.66 -9.90
N ALA A 264 -0.32 -31.73 -9.95
CA ALA A 264 -1.54 -31.78 -10.78
C ALA A 264 -2.57 -30.71 -10.37
N TRP A 265 -2.69 -30.45 -9.08
CA TRP A 265 -3.54 -29.39 -8.58
C TRP A 265 -2.99 -28.01 -8.94
N CYS A 266 -1.70 -27.77 -8.71
CA CYS A 266 -1.04 -26.51 -9.07
C CYS A 266 -1.13 -26.24 -10.57
N GLN A 267 -0.96 -27.25 -11.44
CA GLN A 267 -1.15 -27.11 -12.89
C GLN A 267 -2.56 -26.60 -13.23
N LYS A 268 -3.60 -27.15 -12.59
CA LYS A 268 -4.98 -26.69 -12.79
C LYS A 268 -5.17 -25.25 -12.30
N PHE A 269 -4.57 -24.91 -11.15
CA PHE A 269 -4.60 -23.55 -10.63
C PHE A 269 -3.91 -22.56 -11.59
N VAL A 270 -2.71 -22.89 -12.06
CA VAL A 270 -1.93 -22.04 -13.00
C VAL A 270 -2.70 -21.85 -14.31
N ASN A 271 -3.25 -22.90 -14.87
CA ASN A 271 -4.04 -22.83 -16.10
C ASN A 271 -5.25 -21.90 -15.90
N TRP A 272 -6.01 -22.11 -14.82
CA TRP A 272 -7.13 -21.23 -14.50
C TRP A 272 -6.68 -19.77 -14.30
N TYR A 273 -5.64 -19.53 -13.55
CA TYR A 273 -5.16 -18.17 -13.27
C TYR A 273 -4.73 -17.44 -14.53
N ARG A 274 -4.04 -18.13 -15.43
CA ARG A 274 -3.52 -17.56 -16.67
C ARG A 274 -4.60 -17.32 -17.72
N PHE A 275 -5.55 -18.24 -17.87
CA PHE A 275 -6.44 -18.31 -19.03
C PHE A 275 -7.93 -18.10 -18.72
N GLU A 276 -8.32 -18.02 -17.45
CA GLU A 276 -9.72 -17.87 -17.07
C GLU A 276 -9.94 -16.76 -16.02
N HIS A 277 -8.93 -16.45 -15.20
CA HIS A 277 -9.05 -15.46 -14.12
C HIS A 277 -8.95 -14.04 -14.65
N HIS A 278 -10.08 -13.32 -14.67
CA HIS A 278 -10.13 -11.89 -14.95
C HIS A 278 -9.53 -11.07 -13.81
N HIS A 279 -8.27 -10.65 -13.95
CA HIS A 279 -7.51 -10.02 -12.87
C HIS A 279 -7.84 -8.52 -12.75
N SER A 280 -8.40 -8.11 -11.60
CA SER A 280 -8.85 -6.72 -11.37
C SER A 280 -7.74 -5.67 -11.51
N GLY A 281 -6.52 -5.96 -11.08
CA GLY A 281 -5.36 -5.08 -11.15
C GLY A 281 -4.84 -4.79 -12.57
N ILE A 282 -5.35 -5.50 -13.59
CA ILE A 282 -5.03 -5.29 -15.01
C ILE A 282 -6.29 -5.08 -15.85
N LYS A 283 -7.25 -4.33 -15.33
CA LYS A 283 -8.51 -4.02 -16.04
C LYS A 283 -9.34 -5.26 -16.42
N PHE A 284 -9.29 -6.31 -15.60
CA PHE A 284 -9.99 -7.57 -15.85
C PHE A 284 -9.59 -8.26 -17.17
N LEU A 285 -8.38 -8.05 -17.64
CA LEU A 285 -7.76 -8.90 -18.65
C LEU A 285 -7.36 -10.22 -18.03
N LEU A 286 -7.21 -11.25 -18.86
CA LEU A 286 -6.51 -12.47 -18.48
C LEU A 286 -5.00 -12.19 -18.43
N PRO A 287 -4.26 -12.73 -17.45
CA PRO A 287 -2.81 -12.53 -17.38
C PRO A 287 -2.09 -12.92 -18.68
N SER A 288 -2.46 -14.03 -19.30
CA SER A 288 -1.89 -14.51 -20.59
C SER A 288 -2.17 -13.56 -21.76
N GLU A 289 -3.35 -12.94 -21.81
CA GLU A 289 -3.70 -11.97 -22.86
C GLU A 289 -2.81 -10.73 -22.75
N ARG A 290 -2.65 -10.23 -21.52
CA ARG A 290 -1.77 -9.09 -21.27
C ARG A 290 -0.30 -9.43 -21.54
N HIS A 291 0.14 -10.62 -21.16
CA HIS A 291 1.51 -11.07 -21.40
C HIS A 291 1.83 -11.19 -22.90
N SER A 292 0.85 -11.62 -23.69
CA SER A 292 0.97 -11.72 -25.15
C SER A 292 0.73 -10.42 -25.92
N GLY A 293 0.53 -9.29 -25.23
CA GLY A 293 0.38 -7.97 -25.84
C GLY A 293 -1.02 -7.67 -26.42
N LYS A 294 -2.05 -8.47 -26.10
CA LYS A 294 -3.42 -8.30 -26.62
C LYS A 294 -4.27 -7.28 -25.85
N SER A 295 -3.67 -6.59 -24.88
CA SER A 295 -4.39 -5.69 -23.95
C SER A 295 -5.18 -4.60 -24.67
N GLU A 296 -4.53 -3.89 -25.60
CA GLU A 296 -5.11 -2.73 -26.27
C GLU A 296 -6.33 -3.14 -27.08
N GLU A 297 -6.20 -4.13 -27.94
CA GLU A 297 -7.30 -4.67 -28.74
C GLU A 297 -8.53 -5.06 -27.92
N ILE A 298 -8.31 -5.77 -26.80
CA ILE A 298 -9.39 -6.25 -25.94
C ILE A 298 -10.06 -5.06 -25.21
N LEU A 299 -9.28 -4.11 -24.70
CA LEU A 299 -9.80 -2.96 -23.98
C LEU A 299 -10.55 -2.01 -24.90
N GLU A 300 -10.09 -1.81 -26.13
CA GLU A 300 -10.81 -1.04 -27.16
C GLU A 300 -12.16 -1.67 -27.52
N LYS A 301 -12.19 -2.99 -27.73
CA LYS A 301 -13.46 -3.72 -27.96
C LYS A 301 -14.43 -3.54 -26.80
N ARG A 302 -13.94 -3.64 -25.54
CA ARG A 302 -14.79 -3.40 -24.37
C ARG A 302 -15.29 -1.97 -24.31
N HIS A 303 -14.44 -1.00 -24.61
CA HIS A 303 -14.84 0.41 -24.66
C HIS A 303 -15.94 0.65 -25.69
N ALA A 304 -15.80 0.10 -26.90
CA ALA A 304 -16.81 0.21 -27.97
C ALA A 304 -18.17 -0.36 -27.55
N VAL A 305 -18.19 -1.55 -26.90
CA VAL A 305 -19.42 -2.15 -26.37
C VAL A 305 -20.10 -1.26 -25.33
N TYR A 306 -19.34 -0.62 -24.42
CA TYR A 306 -19.89 0.28 -23.42
C TYR A 306 -20.44 1.57 -24.03
N GLU A 307 -19.76 2.16 -25.02
CA GLU A 307 -20.24 3.36 -25.73
C GLU A 307 -21.51 3.06 -26.54
N LEU A 308 -21.57 1.89 -27.20
CA LEU A 308 -22.78 1.46 -27.90
C LEU A 308 -23.96 1.27 -26.93
N ALA A 309 -23.74 0.61 -25.80
CA ALA A 309 -24.77 0.42 -24.78
C ALA A 309 -25.28 1.75 -24.22
N LYS A 310 -24.37 2.72 -24.04
CA LYS A 310 -24.71 4.07 -23.60
C LYS A 310 -25.51 4.85 -24.69
N ALA A 311 -25.14 4.68 -25.95
CA ALA A 311 -25.88 5.30 -27.05
C ALA A 311 -27.31 4.76 -27.17
N VAL A 312 -27.52 3.46 -26.90
CA VAL A 312 -28.85 2.82 -26.92
C VAL A 312 -29.69 3.21 -25.69
N HIS A 313 -29.07 3.36 -24.53
CA HIS A 313 -29.74 3.64 -23.26
C HIS A 313 -29.07 4.78 -22.48
N PRO A 314 -29.08 6.02 -23.01
CA PRO A 314 -28.37 7.15 -22.39
C PRO A 314 -28.88 7.47 -20.98
N GLU A 315 -30.16 7.22 -20.71
CA GLU A 315 -30.79 7.40 -19.39
C GLU A 315 -30.12 6.60 -18.24
N ARG A 316 -29.50 5.48 -18.56
CA ARG A 316 -28.80 4.64 -17.56
C ARG A 316 -27.51 5.27 -17.08
N TRP A 317 -26.93 6.17 -17.82
CA TRP A 317 -25.68 6.85 -17.48
C TRP A 317 -25.86 8.24 -16.86
N ASN A 318 -27.06 8.86 -16.98
CA ASN A 318 -27.33 10.21 -16.44
C ASN A 318 -26.20 11.22 -16.75
N GLY A 319 -25.75 11.29 -18.00
CA GLY A 319 -24.62 12.15 -18.41
C GLY A 319 -23.21 11.70 -17.98
N ARG A 320 -23.08 10.64 -17.19
CA ARG A 320 -21.77 10.13 -16.76
C ARG A 320 -21.02 9.47 -17.91
N LYS A 321 -19.68 9.44 -17.78
CA LYS A 321 -18.81 8.69 -18.70
C LYS A 321 -18.95 7.18 -18.46
N THR A 322 -18.68 6.39 -19.49
CA THR A 322 -18.55 4.95 -19.37
C THR A 322 -17.31 4.56 -18.55
N ARG A 323 -17.17 3.29 -18.22
CA ARG A 323 -16.01 2.79 -17.48
C ARG A 323 -14.73 3.06 -18.25
N ASN A 324 -13.69 3.50 -17.54
CA ASN A 324 -12.37 3.75 -18.14
C ASN A 324 -11.67 2.41 -18.47
N TRP A 325 -11.56 2.11 -19.75
CA TRP A 325 -10.88 0.95 -20.30
C TRP A 325 -9.50 1.27 -20.88
N SER A 326 -8.92 2.46 -20.60
CA SER A 326 -7.55 2.76 -21.04
C SER A 326 -6.55 1.73 -20.48
N ASN A 327 -5.53 1.40 -21.27
CA ASN A 327 -4.49 0.48 -20.88
C ASN A 327 -3.71 1.01 -19.65
N ILE A 328 -3.03 0.11 -18.95
CA ILE A 328 -2.10 0.44 -17.87
C ILE A 328 -0.70 0.30 -18.43
N ASP A 329 -0.07 1.41 -18.78
CA ASP A 329 1.20 1.42 -19.48
C ASP A 329 2.39 1.14 -18.57
N LYS A 330 2.24 1.39 -17.27
CA LYS A 330 3.33 1.23 -16.32
C LYS A 330 2.84 0.64 -14.99
N VAL A 331 3.55 -0.34 -14.50
CA VAL A 331 3.29 -1.00 -13.22
C VAL A 331 4.50 -0.85 -12.33
N PHE A 332 4.28 -0.62 -11.05
CA PHE A 332 5.33 -0.39 -10.06
C PHE A 332 5.37 -1.51 -9.02
N LEU A 333 6.57 -1.87 -8.64
CA LEU A 333 6.87 -2.59 -7.43
C LEU A 333 7.42 -1.58 -6.41
N ASN A 334 6.83 -1.50 -5.24
CA ASN A 334 7.26 -0.61 -4.15
C ASN A 334 7.48 0.85 -4.59
N PRO A 335 6.45 1.55 -5.14
CA PRO A 335 6.60 2.93 -5.58
C PRO A 335 7.01 3.85 -4.43
N ASP A 336 7.93 4.78 -4.70
CA ASP A 336 8.35 5.80 -3.74
C ASP A 336 7.16 6.65 -3.27
N ARG A 337 7.24 7.22 -2.06
CA ARG A 337 6.15 8.05 -1.48
C ARG A 337 5.83 9.26 -2.36
N GLU A 338 6.84 9.91 -2.90
CA GLU A 338 6.69 11.06 -3.81
C GLU A 338 5.82 10.73 -5.04
N TYR A 339 5.99 9.52 -5.59
CA TYR A 339 5.16 9.07 -6.71
C TYR A 339 3.70 8.83 -6.30
N LYS A 340 3.45 8.34 -5.07
CA LYS A 340 2.08 8.15 -4.55
C LYS A 340 1.36 9.47 -4.36
N GLU A 341 2.03 10.50 -3.87
CA GLU A 341 1.47 11.84 -3.66
C GLU A 341 1.14 12.51 -5.00
N THR A 342 2.03 12.41 -6.00
CA THR A 342 1.80 12.95 -7.35
C THR A 342 0.63 12.23 -8.05
N ALA A 343 0.51 10.93 -7.90
CA ALA A 343 -0.61 10.17 -8.47
C ALA A 343 -1.95 10.51 -7.81
N VAL A 344 -1.98 10.75 -6.50
CA VAL A 344 -3.18 11.17 -5.76
C VAL A 344 -3.57 12.59 -6.14
N SER A 345 -2.62 13.54 -6.22
CA SER A 345 -2.88 14.92 -6.63
C SER A 345 -3.42 15.00 -8.06
N THR A 346 -2.88 14.21 -8.98
CA THR A 346 -3.38 14.15 -10.38
C THR A 346 -4.79 13.58 -10.47
N ILE A 347 -5.18 12.65 -9.61
CA ILE A 347 -6.55 12.13 -9.52
C ILE A 347 -7.49 13.20 -8.96
N THR A 348 -7.07 13.92 -7.93
CA THR A 348 -7.86 14.97 -7.27
C THR A 348 -8.07 16.17 -8.21
N GLU A 349 -7.05 16.62 -8.94
CA GLU A 349 -7.17 17.70 -9.95
C GLU A 349 -8.07 17.33 -11.13
N LYS A 350 -8.04 16.06 -11.58
CA LYS A 350 -8.94 15.59 -12.64
C LYS A 350 -10.40 15.51 -12.16
N THR A 351 -10.62 15.22 -10.88
CA THR A 351 -11.97 15.18 -10.29
C THR A 351 -12.52 16.58 -10.09
N THR A 352 -11.69 17.54 -9.69
CA THR A 352 -12.09 18.94 -9.48
C THR A 352 -12.36 19.68 -10.81
N LYS A 353 -11.61 19.39 -11.88
CA LYS A 353 -11.87 19.94 -13.23
C LYS A 353 -13.10 19.33 -13.95
N ALA A 354 -13.62 18.21 -13.43
CA ALA A 354 -14.85 17.60 -13.97
C ALA A 354 -16.12 18.08 -13.24
N SER A 355 -15.99 18.95 -12.23
CA SER A 355 -17.08 19.48 -11.41
C SER A 355 -17.29 20.99 -11.61
N LEU A 356 -16.64 21.60 -12.58
CA LEU A 356 -16.84 22.95 -13.12
C LEU A 356 -17.30 22.84 -14.59
#